data_e7db7d24170546aca5e770e3db513190
#
_entry.id   e7db7d24170546aca5e770e3db513190
#
_cell.length_a   1.000
_cell.length_b   1.000
_cell.length_c   1.000
_cell.angle_alpha   90.00
_cell.angle_beta   90.00
_cell.angle_gamma   90.00
#
_symmetry.space_group_name_H-M   'P 1'
#
loop_
_entity.id
_entity.type
_entity.pdbx_description
1 polymer ?
#
loop_
_entity_poly.entity_id
_entity_poly.type
_entity_poly.pdbx_seq_one_letter_code
_entity_poly.pdbx_strand_id
1 'polypeptide(L)'
;MESAIHLRQLQKRKVMLQEIERKFKVKSNTYKALSTKAIRITQGYLSSVPERTVRVRIKGNEAFLTIKGSSNESGTTRFEWEKAITVADAEQLLALCEKGVIDKTRYLVPCGDLCFEVDEFYGDNEGLVIAEIELPSENTPFERPEWLGEEVTNEARYYNAMLSKNPYRNWQTEIIEN
;
A
#
# COMPACT_ATOMS: atom_id res chain seq x y z
N MET A 1 -2.85 -33.43 23.50
CA MET A 1 -3.22 -32.99 22.14
C MET A 1 -3.34 -31.46 21.97
N GLU A 2 -3.39 -30.68 23.04
CA GLU A 2 -3.48 -29.19 22.96
C GLU A 2 -2.15 -28.47 22.67
N SER A 3 -1.00 -29.07 22.90
CA SER A 3 0.31 -28.42 22.71
C SER A 3 0.74 -28.25 21.26
N ALA A 4 0.27 -29.08 20.33
CA ALA A 4 0.66 -29.03 18.93
C ALA A 4 -0.06 -27.91 18.13
N ILE A 5 -1.26 -27.52 18.57
CA ILE A 5 -2.04 -26.45 17.94
C ILE A 5 -1.46 -25.08 18.37
N HIS A 6 -1.05 -24.97 19.62
CA HIS A 6 -0.43 -23.76 20.16
C HIS A 6 0.94 -23.47 19.53
N LEU A 7 1.75 -24.51 19.27
CA LEU A 7 3.03 -24.41 18.56
C LEU A 7 2.87 -24.01 17.09
N ARG A 8 1.80 -24.46 16.39
CA ARG A 8 1.51 -24.05 15.00
C ARG A 8 1.04 -22.59 14.89
N GLN A 9 0.41 -22.04 15.91
CA GLN A 9 0.05 -20.61 15.93
C GLN A 9 1.26 -19.70 16.23
N LEU A 10 2.27 -20.18 16.95
CA LEU A 10 3.50 -19.45 17.21
C LEU A 10 4.47 -19.47 16.03
N GLN A 11 4.39 -20.44 15.12
CA GLN A 11 5.22 -20.51 13.92
C GLN A 11 4.77 -19.59 12.76
N LYS A 12 3.64 -18.93 12.87
CA LYS A 12 3.24 -17.80 11.98
C LYS A 12 3.69 -16.43 12.49
N ARG A 13 4.73 -16.34 13.30
CA ARG A 13 5.53 -15.12 13.36
C ARG A 13 6.24 -15.01 12.01
N LYS A 14 5.59 -14.29 11.10
CA LYS A 14 6.20 -13.83 9.85
C LYS A 14 7.54 -13.23 10.23
N VAL A 15 8.62 -13.95 9.95
CA VAL A 15 9.97 -13.36 9.96
C VAL A 15 9.79 -12.12 9.12
N MET A 16 10.10 -10.95 9.65
CA MET A 16 10.00 -9.70 8.91
C MET A 16 11.01 -9.76 7.78
N LEU A 17 10.57 -10.30 6.65
CA LEU A 17 11.29 -10.21 5.40
C LEU A 17 11.26 -8.73 5.02
N GLN A 18 12.41 -8.19 4.71
CA GLN A 18 12.52 -6.86 4.11
C GLN A 18 11.68 -6.89 2.84
N GLU A 19 10.55 -6.15 2.83
CA GLU A 19 9.74 -6.01 1.62
C GLU A 19 10.49 -5.07 0.69
N ILE A 20 10.92 -5.61 -0.46
CA ILE A 20 11.56 -4.85 -1.52
C ILE A 20 10.48 -4.52 -2.54
N GLU A 21 10.03 -3.28 -2.51
CA GLU A 21 8.96 -2.78 -3.36
C GLU A 21 9.51 -1.71 -4.31
N ARG A 22 9.18 -1.82 -5.59
CA ARG A 22 9.46 -0.78 -6.57
C ARG A 22 8.18 -0.14 -7.07
N LYS A 23 8.20 1.17 -7.25
CA LYS A 23 7.05 1.99 -7.66
C LYS A 23 7.29 2.65 -9.00
N PHE A 24 6.23 2.73 -9.80
CA PHE A 24 6.27 3.29 -11.15
C PHE A 24 5.02 4.12 -11.43
N LYS A 25 5.19 5.18 -12.23
CA LYS A 25 4.08 5.83 -12.92
C LYS A 25 3.46 4.89 -13.95
N VAL A 26 2.24 5.16 -14.36
CA VAL A 26 1.52 4.38 -15.37
C VAL A 26 1.22 5.28 -16.58
N LYS A 27 1.54 4.79 -17.80
CA LYS A 27 1.41 5.55 -19.04
C LYS A 27 0.08 5.36 -19.76
N SER A 28 -0.57 4.22 -19.55
CA SER A 28 -1.83 3.88 -20.23
C SER A 28 -2.70 2.99 -19.34
N ASN A 29 -3.97 2.84 -19.68
CA ASN A 29 -4.94 2.04 -18.93
C ASN A 29 -5.02 0.57 -19.37
N THR A 30 -4.11 0.11 -20.22
CA THR A 30 -4.11 -1.27 -20.75
C THR A 30 -3.93 -2.33 -19.65
N TYR A 31 -3.34 -1.96 -18.50
CA TYR A 31 -3.26 -2.83 -17.33
C TYR A 31 -4.63 -3.34 -16.86
N LYS A 32 -5.72 -2.57 -17.09
CA LYS A 32 -7.09 -2.97 -16.68
C LYS A 32 -7.53 -4.26 -17.39
N ALA A 33 -7.26 -4.34 -18.70
CA ALA A 33 -7.60 -5.53 -19.49
C ALA A 33 -6.73 -6.75 -19.16
N LEU A 34 -5.52 -6.51 -18.62
CA LEU A 34 -4.57 -7.55 -18.23
C LEU A 34 -4.75 -8.00 -16.77
N SER A 35 -5.53 -7.27 -15.99
CA SER A 35 -5.72 -7.56 -14.57
C SER A 35 -6.59 -8.80 -14.35
N THR A 36 -6.19 -9.61 -13.38
CA THR A 36 -6.96 -10.79 -12.94
C THR A 36 -7.96 -10.45 -11.83
N LYS A 37 -7.78 -9.33 -11.16
CA LYS A 37 -8.64 -8.89 -10.05
C LYS A 37 -8.57 -7.38 -9.89
N ALA A 38 -9.72 -6.77 -9.58
CA ALA A 38 -9.84 -5.37 -9.16
C ALA A 38 -10.45 -5.33 -7.76
N ILE A 39 -9.82 -4.61 -6.83
CA ILE A 39 -10.21 -4.59 -5.42
C ILE A 39 -10.30 -3.13 -4.97
N ARG A 40 -11.47 -2.70 -4.49
CA ARG A 40 -11.61 -1.39 -3.86
C ARG A 40 -10.91 -1.38 -2.51
N ILE A 41 -10.15 -0.33 -2.25
CA ILE A 41 -9.41 -0.14 -0.99
C ILE A 41 -9.71 1.27 -0.49
N THR A 42 -10.17 1.35 0.76
CA THR A 42 -10.28 2.60 1.51
C THR A 42 -9.41 2.48 2.74
N GLN A 43 -8.50 3.43 2.95
CA GLN A 43 -7.61 3.39 4.11
C GLN A 43 -7.38 4.79 4.68
N GLY A 44 -7.22 4.85 6.00
CA GLY A 44 -6.90 6.06 6.74
C GLY A 44 -5.95 5.78 7.90
N TYR A 45 -5.43 6.82 8.49
CA TYR A 45 -4.49 6.75 9.62
C TYR A 45 -5.14 7.35 10.86
N LEU A 46 -5.29 6.56 11.93
CA LEU A 46 -5.59 7.06 13.26
C LEU A 46 -4.36 7.75 13.87
N SER A 47 -3.16 7.34 13.44
CA SER A 47 -1.89 8.00 13.70
C SER A 47 -0.95 7.80 12.52
N SER A 48 -0.44 8.89 11.94
CA SER A 48 0.56 8.87 10.88
C SER A 48 1.98 9.15 11.39
N VAL A 49 2.16 9.20 12.70
CA VAL A 49 3.48 9.40 13.33
C VAL A 49 4.37 8.20 13.03
N PRO A 50 5.60 8.40 12.48
CA PRO A 50 6.47 7.31 12.04
C PRO A 50 6.77 6.27 13.13
N GLU A 51 6.88 6.70 14.41
CA GLU A 51 7.20 5.84 15.54
C GLU A 51 6.03 4.93 15.95
N ARG A 52 4.81 5.25 15.51
CA ARG A 52 3.57 4.54 15.88
C ARG A 52 2.47 4.76 14.85
N THR A 53 2.69 4.33 13.65
CA THR A 53 1.65 4.41 12.59
C THR A 53 0.51 3.44 12.91
N VAL A 54 -0.72 3.94 12.92
CA VAL A 54 -1.94 3.14 13.10
C VAL A 54 -2.83 3.34 11.88
N ARG A 55 -2.96 2.32 11.05
CA ARG A 55 -3.73 2.33 9.80
C ARG A 55 -4.97 1.48 9.91
N VAL A 56 -6.11 2.01 9.50
CA VAL A 56 -7.34 1.27 9.23
C VAL A 56 -7.48 1.10 7.73
N ARG A 57 -7.84 -0.10 7.26
CA ARG A 57 -7.99 -0.40 5.84
C ARG A 57 -9.17 -1.33 5.61
N ILE A 58 -10.05 -0.96 4.69
CA ILE A 58 -11.06 -1.85 4.09
C ILE A 58 -10.52 -2.24 2.71
N LYS A 59 -10.48 -3.55 2.44
CA LYS A 59 -10.02 -4.14 1.18
C LYS A 59 -11.09 -5.11 0.67
N GLY A 60 -11.93 -4.65 -0.25
CA GLY A 60 -13.12 -5.40 -0.66
C GLY A 60 -14.06 -5.62 0.54
N ASN A 61 -14.28 -6.88 0.90
CA ASN A 61 -15.15 -7.28 2.02
C ASN A 61 -14.39 -7.57 3.33
N GLU A 62 -13.10 -7.31 3.37
CA GLU A 62 -12.24 -7.55 4.53
C GLU A 62 -11.74 -6.22 5.09
N ALA A 63 -11.50 -6.17 6.40
CA ALA A 63 -10.97 -4.98 7.03
C ALA A 63 -9.88 -5.34 8.04
N PHE A 64 -8.90 -4.43 8.18
CA PHE A 64 -7.70 -4.64 8.97
C PHE A 64 -7.32 -3.38 9.74
N LEU A 65 -6.86 -3.60 10.97
CA LEU A 65 -6.15 -2.60 11.77
C LEU A 65 -4.67 -3.00 11.80
N THR A 66 -3.79 -2.11 11.32
CA THR A 66 -2.35 -2.34 11.25
C THR A 66 -1.64 -1.33 12.13
N ILE A 67 -0.76 -1.78 13.01
CA ILE A 67 0.11 -0.94 13.84
C ILE A 67 1.55 -1.20 13.42
N LYS A 68 2.28 -0.12 13.13
CA LYS A 68 3.69 -0.17 12.74
C LYS A 68 4.51 0.71 13.68
N GLY A 69 5.57 0.15 14.25
CA GLY A 69 6.52 0.86 15.10
C GLY A 69 7.60 1.58 14.28
N SER A 70 8.57 2.17 14.99
CA SER A 70 9.78 2.72 14.37
C SER A 70 10.58 1.64 13.66
N SER A 71 11.24 2.03 12.56
CA SER A 71 12.31 1.20 11.99
C SER A 71 13.52 1.19 12.92
N ASN A 72 14.33 0.12 12.85
CA ASN A 72 15.66 0.11 13.47
C ASN A 72 16.59 1.12 12.78
N GLU A 73 17.81 1.32 13.30
CA GLU A 73 18.80 2.27 12.77
C GLU A 73 19.16 2.01 11.30
N SER A 74 19.14 0.75 10.86
CA SER A 74 19.39 0.38 9.45
C SER A 74 18.17 0.57 8.53
N GLY A 75 16.99 0.90 9.08
CA GLY A 75 15.74 1.02 8.32
C GLY A 75 15.14 -0.31 7.83
N THR A 76 15.82 -1.43 8.13
CA THR A 76 15.50 -2.75 7.55
C THR A 76 14.45 -3.53 8.32
N THR A 77 14.20 -3.18 9.58
CA THR A 77 13.31 -3.93 10.45
C THR A 77 12.44 -2.99 11.27
N ARG A 78 11.14 -3.24 11.31
CA ARG A 78 10.23 -2.54 12.22
C ARG A 78 9.18 -3.50 12.75
N PHE A 79 8.64 -3.18 13.93
CA PHE A 79 7.49 -3.88 14.46
C PHE A 79 6.29 -3.66 13.54
N GLU A 80 5.62 -4.73 13.16
CA GLU A 80 4.33 -4.69 12.48
C GLU A 80 3.39 -5.70 13.11
N TRP A 81 2.19 -5.23 13.45
CA TRP A 81 1.09 -6.03 13.96
C TRP A 81 -0.16 -5.71 13.17
N GLU A 82 -0.82 -6.72 12.64
CA GLU A 82 -2.06 -6.57 11.89
C GLU A 82 -3.12 -7.53 12.43
N LYS A 83 -4.34 -7.05 12.56
CA LYS A 83 -5.50 -7.81 12.97
C LYS A 83 -6.67 -7.53 12.04
N ALA A 84 -7.35 -8.60 11.60
CA ALA A 84 -8.64 -8.48 10.95
C ALA A 84 -9.69 -7.94 11.94
N ILE A 85 -10.48 -6.99 11.48
CA ILE A 85 -11.62 -6.40 12.19
C ILE A 85 -12.86 -6.49 11.32
N THR A 86 -14.03 -6.18 11.86
CA THR A 86 -15.25 -6.12 11.04
C THR A 86 -15.23 -4.89 10.12
N VAL A 87 -15.88 -4.97 8.96
CA VAL A 87 -16.03 -3.80 8.07
C VAL A 87 -16.77 -2.67 8.79
N ALA A 88 -17.80 -3.01 9.59
CA ALA A 88 -18.55 -2.03 10.38
C ALA A 88 -17.67 -1.28 11.39
N ASP A 89 -16.77 -1.97 12.09
CA ASP A 89 -15.80 -1.33 12.98
C ASP A 89 -14.83 -0.44 12.19
N ALA A 90 -14.35 -0.94 11.03
CA ALA A 90 -13.42 -0.19 10.19
C ALA A 90 -14.07 1.10 9.65
N GLU A 91 -15.33 1.10 9.25
CA GLU A 91 -16.06 2.29 8.82
C GLU A 91 -16.13 3.35 9.93
N GLN A 92 -16.42 2.93 11.17
CA GLN A 92 -16.42 3.83 12.32
C GLN A 92 -15.02 4.38 12.63
N LEU A 93 -13.99 3.54 12.55
CA LEU A 93 -12.61 3.96 12.78
C LEU A 93 -12.11 4.88 11.66
N LEU A 94 -12.50 4.67 10.41
CA LEU A 94 -12.15 5.57 9.29
C LEU A 94 -12.70 6.98 9.49
N ALA A 95 -13.89 7.12 10.12
CA ALA A 95 -14.45 8.42 10.46
C ALA A 95 -13.63 9.18 11.52
N LEU A 96 -12.82 8.48 12.31
CA LEU A 96 -11.93 9.04 13.34
C LEU A 96 -10.49 9.29 12.82
N CYS A 97 -10.19 8.85 11.61
CA CYS A 97 -8.86 9.01 11.03
C CYS A 97 -8.48 10.47 10.81
N GLU A 98 -7.17 10.74 10.77
CA GLU A 98 -6.61 12.00 10.30
C GLU A 98 -7.17 12.33 8.90
N LYS A 99 -7.18 13.61 8.53
CA LYS A 99 -7.63 14.03 7.20
C LYS A 99 -6.80 13.38 6.09
N GLY A 100 -7.42 13.12 4.95
CA GLY A 100 -6.74 12.53 3.79
C GLY A 100 -6.89 11.01 3.72
N VAL A 101 -8.09 10.51 3.97
CA VAL A 101 -8.41 9.11 3.69
C VAL A 101 -8.13 8.80 2.21
N ILE A 102 -7.39 7.73 1.98
CA ILE A 102 -7.05 7.23 0.63
C ILE A 102 -8.16 6.31 0.16
N ASP A 103 -8.64 6.58 -1.04
CA ASP A 103 -9.61 5.76 -1.74
C ASP A 103 -9.05 5.39 -3.12
N LYS A 104 -9.00 4.10 -3.43
CA LYS A 104 -8.39 3.59 -4.65
C LYS A 104 -8.97 2.24 -5.07
N THR A 105 -8.80 1.90 -6.34
CA THR A 105 -8.97 0.53 -6.83
C THR A 105 -7.60 -0.04 -7.16
N ARG A 106 -7.28 -1.20 -6.59
CA ARG A 106 -6.08 -1.97 -6.86
C ARG A 106 -6.38 -3.05 -7.91
N TYR A 107 -5.66 -3.00 -9.00
CA TYR A 107 -5.68 -4.01 -10.05
C TYR A 107 -4.46 -4.91 -9.90
N LEU A 108 -4.69 -6.23 -9.87
CA LEU A 108 -3.62 -7.23 -9.83
C LEU A 108 -3.29 -7.67 -11.25
N VAL A 109 -2.08 -7.35 -11.71
CA VAL A 109 -1.62 -7.63 -13.07
C VAL A 109 -0.44 -8.61 -13.02
N PRO A 110 -0.62 -9.87 -13.45
CA PRO A 110 0.45 -10.86 -13.45
C PRO A 110 1.67 -10.43 -14.27
N CYS A 111 2.86 -10.77 -13.78
CA CYS A 111 4.15 -10.54 -14.44
C CYS A 111 5.08 -11.72 -14.18
N GLY A 112 4.97 -12.77 -14.99
CA GLY A 112 5.62 -14.06 -14.70
C GLY A 112 5.16 -14.62 -13.35
N ASP A 113 6.11 -14.92 -12.47
CA ASP A 113 5.84 -15.40 -11.11
C ASP A 113 5.54 -14.24 -10.12
N LEU A 114 5.62 -12.99 -10.60
CA LEU A 114 5.37 -11.78 -9.83
C LEU A 114 4.01 -11.17 -10.21
N CYS A 115 3.62 -10.12 -9.49
CA CYS A 115 2.39 -9.41 -9.74
C CYS A 115 2.60 -7.90 -9.54
N PHE A 116 2.18 -7.10 -10.51
CA PHE A 116 2.02 -5.68 -10.30
C PHE A 116 0.71 -5.41 -9.56
N GLU A 117 0.78 -4.57 -8.56
CA GLU A 117 -0.36 -3.95 -7.89
C GLU A 117 -0.52 -2.53 -8.45
N VAL A 118 -1.51 -2.33 -9.31
CA VAL A 118 -1.75 -1.03 -9.94
C VAL A 118 -2.89 -0.33 -9.22
N ASP A 119 -2.57 0.76 -8.54
CA ASP A 119 -3.50 1.57 -7.77
C ASP A 119 -3.99 2.77 -8.58
N GLU A 120 -5.26 2.81 -8.87
CA GLU A 120 -5.97 3.96 -9.42
C GLU A 120 -6.67 4.70 -8.30
N PHE A 121 -6.25 5.93 -8.06
CA PHE A 121 -6.72 6.74 -6.93
C PHE A 121 -7.92 7.59 -7.28
N TYR A 122 -8.71 7.92 -6.26
CA TYR A 122 -9.93 8.73 -6.36
C TYR A 122 -9.92 9.90 -5.37
N GLY A 123 -10.96 10.74 -5.48
CA GLY A 123 -11.14 11.90 -4.60
C GLY A 123 -10.01 12.91 -4.71
N ASP A 124 -9.36 13.21 -3.61
CA ASP A 124 -8.28 14.19 -3.56
C ASP A 124 -7.03 13.78 -4.35
N ASN A 125 -6.90 12.49 -4.66
CA ASN A 125 -5.81 11.91 -5.44
C ASN A 125 -6.26 11.46 -6.84
N GLU A 126 -7.43 11.89 -7.32
CA GLU A 126 -7.96 11.50 -8.63
C GLU A 126 -7.01 11.87 -9.76
N GLY A 127 -6.87 10.95 -10.72
CA GLY A 127 -5.96 11.06 -11.85
C GLY A 127 -4.57 10.50 -11.58
N LEU A 128 -4.22 10.19 -10.34
CA LEU A 128 -2.99 9.47 -10.02
C LEU A 128 -3.18 7.97 -10.24
N VAL A 129 -2.23 7.35 -10.94
CA VAL A 129 -2.13 5.89 -11.07
C VAL A 129 -0.69 5.47 -10.82
N ILE A 130 -0.49 4.57 -9.85
CA ILE A 130 0.82 4.06 -9.45
C ILE A 130 0.82 2.54 -9.52
N ALA A 131 1.86 1.97 -10.12
CA ALA A 131 2.12 0.53 -10.12
C ALA A 131 3.21 0.21 -9.10
N GLU A 132 2.97 -0.82 -8.28
CA GLU A 132 3.91 -1.38 -7.32
C GLU A 132 4.21 -2.82 -7.69
N ILE A 133 5.46 -3.26 -7.51
CA ILE A 133 5.86 -4.66 -7.63
C ILE A 133 6.76 -5.02 -6.46
N GLU A 134 6.40 -6.09 -5.75
CA GLU A 134 7.20 -6.64 -4.66
C GLU A 134 8.18 -7.66 -5.22
N LEU A 135 9.46 -7.53 -4.86
CA LEU A 135 10.54 -8.35 -5.35
C LEU A 135 11.15 -9.20 -4.22
N PRO A 136 11.50 -10.46 -4.48
CA PRO A 136 12.23 -11.30 -3.52
C PRO A 136 13.63 -10.77 -3.18
N SER A 137 14.26 -10.04 -4.10
CA SER A 137 15.55 -9.38 -3.92
C SER A 137 15.66 -8.14 -4.81
N GLU A 138 16.54 -7.18 -4.46
CA GLU A 138 16.75 -5.95 -5.24
C GLU A 138 17.12 -6.21 -6.71
N ASN A 139 17.82 -7.31 -6.97
CA ASN A 139 18.29 -7.68 -8.30
C ASN A 139 17.35 -8.64 -9.04
N THR A 140 16.16 -8.92 -8.51
CA THR A 140 15.20 -9.80 -9.18
C THR A 140 14.74 -9.15 -10.49
N PRO A 141 14.99 -9.79 -11.67
CA PRO A 141 14.53 -9.26 -12.93
C PRO A 141 13.03 -9.44 -13.07
N PHE A 142 12.37 -8.49 -13.73
CA PHE A 142 10.97 -8.60 -14.13
C PHE A 142 10.77 -7.93 -15.48
N GLU A 143 9.77 -8.39 -16.20
CA GLU A 143 9.37 -7.78 -17.48
C GLU A 143 8.75 -6.40 -17.23
N ARG A 144 9.16 -5.41 -18.04
CA ARG A 144 8.60 -4.06 -18.00
C ARG A 144 7.57 -3.92 -19.11
N PRO A 145 6.26 -4.02 -18.80
CA PRO A 145 5.22 -3.90 -19.80
C PRO A 145 5.15 -2.46 -20.36
N GLU A 146 4.62 -2.30 -21.59
CA GLU A 146 4.55 -1.01 -22.28
C GLU A 146 3.77 0.07 -21.49
N TRP A 147 2.78 -0.33 -20.70
CA TRP A 147 2.00 0.58 -19.87
C TRP A 147 2.76 1.09 -18.63
N LEU A 148 3.87 0.47 -18.27
CA LEU A 148 4.69 0.89 -17.14
C LEU A 148 5.52 2.12 -17.50
N GLY A 149 5.51 3.12 -16.63
CA GLY A 149 6.17 4.40 -16.83
C GLY A 149 7.52 4.52 -16.11
N GLU A 150 7.82 5.75 -15.75
CA GLU A 150 9.00 6.12 -14.97
C GLU A 150 8.97 5.53 -13.57
N GLU A 151 10.13 5.12 -13.07
CA GLU A 151 10.29 4.64 -11.71
C GLU A 151 10.33 5.81 -10.71
N VAL A 152 9.56 5.67 -9.63
CA VAL A 152 9.42 6.67 -8.56
C VAL A 152 9.60 6.06 -7.17
N THR A 153 10.31 4.96 -7.07
CA THR A 153 10.48 4.15 -5.85
C THR A 153 10.90 5.00 -4.64
N ASN A 154 11.86 5.90 -4.81
CA ASN A 154 12.42 6.71 -3.71
C ASN A 154 11.76 8.08 -3.56
N GLU A 155 10.69 8.36 -4.33
CA GLU A 155 9.97 9.62 -4.23
C GLU A 155 8.87 9.52 -3.18
N ALA A 156 9.14 10.04 -1.98
CA ALA A 156 8.24 9.94 -0.81
C ALA A 156 6.81 10.44 -1.08
N ARG A 157 6.65 11.44 -1.98
CA ARG A 157 5.31 12.00 -2.31
C ARG A 157 4.33 10.96 -2.85
N TYR A 158 4.80 9.84 -3.44
CA TYR A 158 3.96 8.75 -3.93
C TYR A 158 3.60 7.71 -2.85
N TYR A 159 4.08 7.86 -1.62
CA TYR A 159 3.69 6.97 -0.53
C TYR A 159 2.30 7.33 -0.01
N ASN A 160 1.47 6.32 0.27
CA ASN A 160 0.10 6.54 0.73
C ASN A 160 0.01 7.48 1.95
N ALA A 161 0.94 7.38 2.91
CA ALA A 161 1.00 8.28 4.07
C ALA A 161 1.30 9.74 3.69
N MET A 162 2.03 9.96 2.61
CA MET A 162 2.31 11.31 2.10
C MET A 162 1.17 11.84 1.24
N LEU A 163 0.53 10.99 0.43
CA LEU A 163 -0.68 11.33 -0.32
C LEU A 163 -1.85 11.73 0.60
N SER A 164 -1.92 11.14 1.80
CA SER A 164 -2.90 11.57 2.82
C SER A 164 -2.65 12.99 3.33
N LYS A 165 -1.39 13.46 3.35
CA LYS A 165 -0.99 14.78 3.85
C LYS A 165 -0.94 15.85 2.77
N ASN A 166 -0.41 15.49 1.60
CA ASN A 166 -0.31 16.35 0.42
C ASN A 166 -0.85 15.60 -0.81
N PRO A 167 -2.18 15.65 -1.03
CA PRO A 167 -2.83 14.90 -2.10
C PRO A 167 -2.43 15.41 -3.49
N TYR A 168 -2.56 14.52 -4.47
CA TYR A 168 -2.15 14.74 -5.87
C TYR A 168 -2.74 16.01 -6.50
N ARG A 169 -3.96 16.38 -6.15
CA ARG A 169 -4.61 17.63 -6.62
C ARG A 169 -3.78 18.88 -6.31
N ASN A 170 -2.97 18.88 -5.24
CA ASN A 170 -2.17 20.02 -4.84
C ASN A 170 -0.88 20.16 -5.66
N TRP A 171 -0.41 19.08 -6.30
CA TRP A 171 0.88 19.07 -7.02
C TRP A 171 0.88 19.95 -8.28
N GLN A 172 -0.30 20.17 -8.90
CA GLN A 172 -0.42 21.03 -10.07
C GLN A 172 -0.25 22.52 -9.74
N THR A 173 -0.52 22.92 -8.49
CA THR A 173 -0.36 24.30 -8.04
C THR A 173 1.11 24.64 -7.81
N GLU A 174 1.95 23.68 -7.43
CA GLU A 174 3.39 23.88 -7.19
C GLU A 174 4.18 24.14 -8.48
N ILE A 175 3.64 23.75 -9.66
CA ILE A 175 4.31 23.94 -10.98
C ILE A 175 4.14 25.36 -11.51
N ILE A 176 3.16 26.13 -11.01
CA ILE A 176 2.82 27.46 -11.51
C ILE A 176 3.59 28.56 -10.72
N GLU A 177 4.15 28.25 -9.56
CA GLU A 177 4.85 29.22 -8.70
C GLU A 177 6.39 29.21 -8.83
N ASN A 178 6.96 28.47 -9.79
CA ASN A 178 8.37 28.45 -10.18
C ASN A 178 8.49 28.86 -11.65
#